data_f47c54e683ae3824a1e43131c9b632d7
#
_entry.id   f47c54e683ae3824a1e43131c9b632d7
#
_cell.length_a   1.000
_cell.length_b   1.000
_cell.length_c   1.000
_cell.angle_alpha   90.00
_cell.angle_beta   90.00
_cell.angle_gamma   90.00
#
_symmetry.space_group_name_H-M   'P 1'
#
loop_
_entity.id
_entity.type
_entity.pdbx_description
1 polymer ?
#
loop_
_entity_poly.entity_id
_entity_poly.type
_entity_poly.pdbx_seq_one_letter_code
_entity_poly.pdbx_strand_id
1 'polypeptide(L)'
;MITNLPLTQTFVQSLLMALLLFFPGFCAADAQYKAEQKTRDQKIAEQADAAYADKRYQEAMESYRKLAKKGDPFSQYRMSFMNLQGEGVLVNFPEAFAWAVLAAESQNEQLQKYFDEVKALVPEEQRDEAQGLAEDYLHRWGRMALAIEARRKADQQLRNCTGSRLGTRCDEVYAMQMPRFWQVNPG
;
A
#
# COMPACT_ATOMS: atom_id res chain seq x y z
N MET A 1 -41.75 -28.79 48.57
CA MET A 1 -41.67 -28.77 47.09
C MET A 1 -40.31 -28.24 46.72
N ILE A 2 -39.41 -29.14 46.35
CA ILE A 2 -38.02 -28.84 46.01
C ILE A 2 -37.96 -28.79 44.48
N THR A 3 -37.76 -27.60 43.91
CA THR A 3 -37.63 -27.42 42.47
C THR A 3 -36.23 -27.82 42.01
N ASN A 4 -36.15 -28.94 41.29
CA ASN A 4 -34.92 -29.35 40.59
C ASN A 4 -34.56 -28.38 39.47
N LEU A 5 -33.54 -27.62 39.67
CA LEU A 5 -32.90 -26.83 38.60
C LEU A 5 -31.98 -27.76 37.79
N PRO A 6 -32.05 -27.80 36.46
CA PRO A 6 -31.24 -28.74 35.67
C PRO A 6 -29.80 -28.25 35.61
N LEU A 7 -28.93 -28.94 36.30
CA LEU A 7 -27.46 -28.78 36.30
C LEU A 7 -26.82 -28.91 34.91
N THR A 8 -27.55 -29.39 33.92
CA THR A 8 -27.08 -29.62 32.54
C THR A 8 -26.95 -28.35 31.70
N GLN A 9 -27.74 -27.30 32.00
CA GLN A 9 -27.74 -26.07 31.20
C GLN A 9 -26.55 -25.17 31.53
N THR A 10 -26.08 -25.17 32.76
CA THR A 10 -24.90 -24.40 33.19
C THR A 10 -23.58 -24.98 32.68
N PHE A 11 -23.48 -26.32 32.58
CA PHE A 11 -22.28 -26.95 32.01
C PHE A 11 -22.14 -26.75 30.51
N VAL A 12 -23.24 -26.76 29.76
CA VAL A 12 -23.23 -26.52 28.29
C VAL A 12 -22.87 -25.05 27.99
N GLN A 13 -23.38 -24.10 28.78
CA GLN A 13 -23.04 -22.68 28.63
C GLN A 13 -21.58 -22.40 28.99
N SER A 14 -21.03 -23.03 30.02
CA SER A 14 -19.60 -22.92 30.38
C SER A 14 -18.69 -23.51 29.32
N LEU A 15 -19.09 -24.65 28.70
CA LEU A 15 -18.32 -25.28 27.64
C LEU A 15 -18.32 -24.46 26.34
N LEU A 16 -19.46 -23.82 25.99
CA LEU A 16 -19.57 -22.92 24.85
C LEU A 16 -18.76 -21.62 25.04
N MET A 17 -18.76 -21.09 26.26
CA MET A 17 -17.90 -19.91 26.59
C MET A 17 -16.42 -20.27 26.55
N ALA A 18 -16.02 -21.45 27.02
CA ALA A 18 -14.63 -21.92 26.95
C ALA A 18 -14.17 -22.15 25.49
N LEU A 19 -15.07 -22.64 24.61
CA LEU A 19 -14.76 -22.82 23.18
C LEU A 19 -14.58 -21.51 22.43
N LEU A 20 -15.29 -20.45 22.83
CA LEU A 20 -15.16 -19.11 22.23
C LEU A 20 -13.86 -18.39 22.64
N LEU A 21 -13.25 -18.78 23.77
CA LEU A 21 -11.97 -18.21 24.22
C LEU A 21 -10.74 -18.88 23.57
N PHE A 22 -10.93 -20.03 22.91
CA PHE A 22 -9.83 -20.79 22.30
C PHE A 22 -9.57 -20.47 20.82
N PHE A 23 -10.38 -19.62 20.15
CA PHE A 23 -10.25 -19.31 18.74
C PHE A 23 -10.16 -17.82 18.33
N PRO A 24 -9.39 -16.94 19.02
CA PRO A 24 -9.16 -15.59 18.48
C PRO A 24 -7.85 -15.45 17.69
N GLY A 25 -7.08 -16.54 17.49
CA GLY A 25 -5.66 -16.40 17.17
C GLY A 25 -5.29 -16.16 15.69
N PHE A 26 -6.19 -16.34 14.72
CA PHE A 26 -5.76 -16.38 13.32
C PHE A 26 -6.16 -15.17 12.48
N CYS A 27 -7.27 -14.53 12.76
CA CYS A 27 -7.66 -13.29 12.08
C CYS A 27 -6.85 -12.07 12.60
N ALA A 28 -6.29 -12.19 13.81
CA ALA A 28 -5.46 -11.14 14.41
C ALA A 28 -4.09 -11.01 13.75
N ALA A 29 -3.51 -12.09 13.24
CA ALA A 29 -2.16 -12.08 12.68
C ALA A 29 -2.04 -11.23 11.41
N ASP A 30 -3.02 -11.29 10.50
CA ASP A 30 -3.00 -10.52 9.25
C ASP A 30 -3.30 -9.03 9.49
N ALA A 31 -4.22 -8.74 10.39
CA ALA A 31 -4.49 -7.36 10.82
C ALA A 31 -3.27 -6.76 11.52
N GLN A 32 -2.59 -7.53 12.35
CA GLN A 32 -1.37 -7.13 13.04
C GLN A 32 -0.20 -6.94 12.05
N TYR A 33 -0.02 -7.82 11.08
CA TYR A 33 0.98 -7.66 10.02
C TYR A 33 0.76 -6.39 9.18
N LYS A 34 -0.49 -6.12 8.76
CA LYS A 34 -0.82 -4.89 8.03
C LYS A 34 -0.62 -3.64 8.87
N ALA A 35 -0.97 -3.69 10.15
CA ALA A 35 -0.74 -2.59 11.08
C ALA A 35 0.77 -2.35 11.30
N GLU A 36 1.56 -3.42 11.41
CA GLU A 36 3.01 -3.33 11.56
C GLU A 36 3.68 -2.78 10.29
N GLN A 37 3.25 -3.18 9.09
CA GLN A 37 3.72 -2.61 7.83
C GLN A 37 3.37 -1.13 7.70
N LYS A 38 2.14 -0.74 8.03
CA LYS A 38 1.72 0.67 8.04
C LYS A 38 2.58 1.49 9.01
N THR A 39 2.84 0.96 10.20
CA THR A 39 3.70 1.61 11.20
C THR A 39 5.14 1.74 10.69
N ARG A 40 5.64 0.74 9.98
CA ARG A 40 6.99 0.77 9.39
C ARG A 40 7.10 1.81 8.28
N ASP A 41 6.14 1.85 7.38
CA ASP A 41 6.12 2.83 6.28
C ASP A 41 5.94 4.25 6.81
N GLN A 42 5.14 4.44 7.84
CA GLN A 42 5.01 5.72 8.53
C GLN A 42 6.33 6.17 9.17
N LYS A 43 7.06 5.29 9.83
CA LYS A 43 8.39 5.61 10.39
C LYS A 43 9.40 6.00 9.31
N ILE A 44 9.36 5.31 8.15
CA ILE A 44 10.21 5.67 7.00
C ILE A 44 9.85 7.06 6.48
N ALA A 45 8.55 7.41 6.41
CA ALA A 45 8.09 8.73 5.99
C ALA A 45 8.57 9.82 6.97
N GLU A 46 8.39 9.61 8.27
CA GLU A 46 8.86 10.53 9.32
C GLU A 46 10.38 10.73 9.27
N GLN A 47 11.15 9.67 9.04
CA GLN A 47 12.61 9.75 8.86
C GLN A 47 12.98 10.53 7.58
N ALA A 48 12.25 10.32 6.49
CA ALA A 48 12.47 11.05 5.25
C ALA A 48 12.18 12.55 5.41
N ASP A 49 11.07 12.90 6.09
CA ASP A 49 10.70 14.28 6.37
C ASP A 49 11.72 14.97 7.27
N ALA A 50 12.21 14.28 8.31
CA ALA A 50 13.25 14.80 9.18
C ALA A 50 14.59 15.02 8.43
N ALA A 51 15.01 14.05 7.61
CA ALA A 51 16.19 14.18 6.78
C ALA A 51 16.08 15.35 5.78
N TYR A 52 14.88 15.51 5.18
CA TYR A 52 14.60 16.63 4.27
C TYR A 52 14.68 17.99 4.99
N ALA A 53 14.08 18.11 6.17
CA ALA A 53 14.13 19.31 7.00
C ALA A 53 15.57 19.69 7.39
N ASP A 54 16.41 18.68 7.66
CA ASP A 54 17.83 18.83 7.95
C ASP A 54 18.70 19.07 6.70
N LYS A 55 18.09 19.19 5.51
CA LYS A 55 18.78 19.32 4.21
C LYS A 55 19.68 18.13 3.85
N ARG A 56 19.48 16.99 4.47
CA ARG A 56 20.12 15.71 4.12
C ARG A 56 19.36 15.07 2.94
N TYR A 57 19.34 15.79 1.81
CA TYR A 57 18.48 15.49 0.68
C TYR A 57 18.67 14.11 0.07
N GLN A 58 19.90 13.61 -0.02
CA GLN A 58 20.17 12.28 -0.55
C GLN A 58 19.54 11.18 0.30
N GLU A 59 19.65 11.28 1.63
CA GLU A 59 19.05 10.35 2.59
C GLU A 59 17.51 10.40 2.55
N ALA A 60 16.96 11.62 2.49
CA ALA A 60 15.53 11.83 2.32
C ALA A 60 15.02 11.17 1.02
N MET A 61 15.71 11.40 -0.09
CA MET A 61 15.37 10.86 -1.41
C MET A 61 15.38 9.33 -1.43
N GLU A 62 16.35 8.67 -0.79
CA GLU A 62 16.37 7.22 -0.68
C GLU A 62 15.15 6.67 0.07
N SER A 63 14.74 7.34 1.13
CA SER A 63 13.59 6.97 1.95
C SER A 63 12.27 7.20 1.21
N TYR A 64 12.09 8.38 0.59
CA TYR A 64 10.92 8.66 -0.26
C TYR A 64 10.82 7.70 -1.44
N ARG A 65 11.94 7.36 -2.10
CA ARG A 65 11.95 6.41 -3.23
C ARG A 65 11.41 5.03 -2.83
N LYS A 66 11.73 4.56 -1.60
CA LYS A 66 11.19 3.27 -1.10
C LYS A 66 9.67 3.30 -0.97
N LEU A 67 9.12 4.40 -0.48
CA LEU A 67 7.67 4.56 -0.33
C LEU A 67 6.97 4.86 -1.65
N ALA A 68 7.56 5.70 -2.49
CA ALA A 68 7.06 6.06 -3.81
C ALA A 68 6.84 4.82 -4.70
N LYS A 69 7.81 3.87 -4.69
CA LYS A 69 7.70 2.59 -5.39
C LYS A 69 6.62 1.65 -4.83
N LYS A 70 6.14 1.89 -3.61
CA LYS A 70 4.99 1.20 -3.02
C LYS A 70 3.66 1.87 -3.34
N GLY A 71 3.67 2.97 -4.08
CA GLY A 71 2.49 3.72 -4.48
C GLY A 71 2.06 4.79 -3.48
N ASP A 72 2.95 5.24 -2.58
CA ASP A 72 2.66 6.37 -1.70
C ASP A 72 2.69 7.69 -2.48
N PRO A 73 1.53 8.36 -2.67
CA PRO A 73 1.45 9.52 -3.56
C PRO A 73 2.20 10.74 -3.04
N PHE A 74 2.33 10.89 -1.72
CA PHE A 74 3.10 11.98 -1.15
C PHE A 74 4.61 11.79 -1.40
N SER A 75 5.11 10.58 -1.24
CA SER A 75 6.50 10.26 -1.55
C SER A 75 6.79 10.37 -3.05
N GLN A 76 5.83 10.04 -3.93
CA GLN A 76 5.93 10.27 -5.37
C GLN A 76 6.02 11.76 -5.69
N TYR A 77 5.18 12.58 -5.06
CA TYR A 77 5.27 14.04 -5.14
C TYR A 77 6.64 14.55 -4.68
N ARG A 78 7.15 14.09 -3.53
CA ARG A 78 8.47 14.47 -3.02
C ARG A 78 9.59 14.09 -3.99
N MET A 79 9.54 12.90 -4.59
CA MET A 79 10.51 12.48 -5.61
C MET A 79 10.48 13.40 -6.83
N SER A 80 9.28 13.76 -7.30
CA SER A 80 9.11 14.73 -8.40
C SER A 80 9.71 16.10 -8.04
N PHE A 81 9.33 16.63 -6.88
CA PHE A 81 9.77 17.96 -6.42
C PHE A 81 11.30 18.04 -6.28
N MET A 82 11.93 17.05 -5.66
CA MET A 82 13.37 17.00 -5.45
C MET A 82 14.16 16.93 -6.77
N ASN A 83 13.64 16.18 -7.76
CA ASN A 83 14.24 16.14 -9.10
C ASN A 83 14.07 17.49 -9.84
N LEU A 84 12.94 18.18 -9.63
CA LEU A 84 12.68 19.48 -10.24
C LEU A 84 13.56 20.58 -9.66
N GLN A 85 13.80 20.57 -8.35
CA GLN A 85 14.60 21.57 -7.64
C GLN A 85 16.10 21.25 -7.60
N GLY A 86 16.50 20.04 -7.95
CA GLY A 86 17.89 19.61 -7.84
C GLY A 86 18.32 19.32 -6.39
N GLU A 87 17.39 18.92 -5.54
CA GLU A 87 17.65 18.64 -4.13
C GLU A 87 18.16 17.20 -3.94
N GLY A 88 19.48 17.07 -3.70
CA GLY A 88 20.14 15.78 -3.55
C GLY A 88 20.51 15.08 -4.88
N VAL A 89 20.09 15.64 -6.01
CA VAL A 89 20.40 15.19 -7.37
C VAL A 89 20.52 16.42 -8.28
N LEU A 90 21.02 16.22 -9.49
CA LEU A 90 20.93 17.27 -10.53
C LEU A 90 19.47 17.41 -10.98
N VAL A 91 19.10 18.61 -11.37
CA VAL A 91 17.77 18.89 -11.96
C VAL A 91 17.52 17.93 -13.13
N ASN A 92 16.39 17.23 -13.08
CA ASN A 92 16.00 16.26 -14.07
C ASN A 92 14.50 16.34 -14.33
N PHE A 93 14.12 17.04 -15.41
CA PHE A 93 12.72 17.25 -15.78
C PHE A 93 12.00 15.94 -16.17
N PRO A 94 12.59 15.02 -16.97
CA PRO A 94 11.97 13.73 -17.25
C PRO A 94 11.64 12.92 -16.00
N GLU A 95 12.57 12.81 -15.05
CA GLU A 95 12.34 12.13 -13.77
C GLU A 95 11.25 12.82 -12.94
N ALA A 96 11.30 14.16 -12.84
CA ALA A 96 10.30 14.92 -12.12
C ALA A 96 8.90 14.69 -12.69
N PHE A 97 8.78 14.71 -14.02
CA PHE A 97 7.52 14.45 -14.71
C PHE A 97 7.00 13.03 -14.46
N ALA A 98 7.86 12.01 -14.59
CA ALA A 98 7.47 10.62 -14.39
C ALA A 98 6.92 10.36 -12.97
N TRP A 99 7.57 10.92 -11.94
CA TRP A 99 7.06 10.83 -10.57
C TRP A 99 5.78 11.64 -10.35
N ALA A 100 5.62 12.80 -11.00
CA ALA A 100 4.39 13.59 -10.93
C ALA A 100 3.19 12.85 -11.55
N VAL A 101 3.39 12.13 -12.66
CA VAL A 101 2.36 11.28 -13.28
C VAL A 101 1.87 10.22 -12.29
N LEU A 102 2.77 9.52 -11.60
CA LEU A 102 2.39 8.53 -10.59
C LEU A 102 1.61 9.17 -9.42
N ALA A 103 2.07 10.32 -8.92
CA ALA A 103 1.39 11.03 -7.83
C ALA A 103 -0.04 11.44 -8.21
N ALA A 104 -0.23 11.85 -9.47
CA ALA A 104 -1.54 12.24 -10.00
C ALA A 104 -2.54 11.09 -10.10
N GLU A 105 -2.10 9.80 -10.18
CA GLU A 105 -3.01 8.65 -10.12
C GLU A 105 -3.82 8.55 -8.81
N SER A 106 -3.40 9.25 -7.74
CA SER A 106 -4.10 9.26 -6.45
C SER A 106 -5.46 9.96 -6.48
N GLN A 107 -5.79 10.68 -7.56
CA GLN A 107 -7.00 11.50 -7.71
C GLN A 107 -7.12 12.63 -6.67
N ASN A 108 -6.01 13.02 -6.06
CA ASN A 108 -5.93 14.19 -5.18
C ASN A 108 -5.81 15.45 -6.05
N GLU A 109 -6.73 16.41 -5.85
CA GLU A 109 -6.79 17.64 -6.66
C GLU A 109 -5.49 18.46 -6.61
N GLN A 110 -4.82 18.50 -5.45
CA GLN A 110 -3.57 19.22 -5.29
C GLN A 110 -2.44 18.57 -6.08
N LEU A 111 -2.38 17.22 -6.10
CA LEU A 111 -1.39 16.48 -6.87
C LEU A 111 -1.67 16.52 -8.37
N GLN A 112 -2.94 16.64 -8.77
CA GLN A 112 -3.32 16.88 -10.17
C GLN A 112 -2.82 18.26 -10.64
N LYS A 113 -3.07 19.32 -9.86
CA LYS A 113 -2.57 20.67 -10.15
C LYS A 113 -1.04 20.70 -10.22
N TYR A 114 -0.39 20.06 -9.26
CA TYR A 114 1.08 19.96 -9.28
C TYR A 114 1.59 19.24 -10.54
N PHE A 115 0.94 18.16 -10.97
CA PHE A 115 1.29 17.50 -12.22
C PHE A 115 1.18 18.43 -13.43
N ASP A 116 0.11 19.23 -13.52
CA ASP A 116 -0.08 20.19 -14.62
C ASP A 116 1.04 21.28 -14.61
N GLU A 117 1.47 21.72 -13.43
CA GLU A 117 2.60 22.66 -13.28
C GLU A 117 3.91 22.01 -13.75
N VAL A 118 4.22 20.80 -13.31
CA VAL A 118 5.43 20.07 -13.72
C VAL A 118 5.44 19.84 -15.22
N LYS A 119 4.31 19.42 -15.80
CA LYS A 119 4.15 19.21 -17.24
C LYS A 119 4.47 20.46 -18.07
N ALA A 120 4.08 21.64 -17.57
CA ALA A 120 4.36 22.90 -18.24
C ALA A 120 5.84 23.29 -18.18
N LEU A 121 6.59 22.81 -17.18
CA LEU A 121 8.01 23.09 -16.98
C LEU A 121 8.94 22.18 -17.79
N VAL A 122 8.45 21.05 -18.33
CA VAL A 122 9.28 20.13 -19.14
C VAL A 122 9.65 20.81 -20.46
N PRO A 123 10.97 20.98 -20.75
CA PRO A 123 11.43 21.51 -22.03
C PRO A 123 10.92 20.66 -23.20
N GLU A 124 10.63 21.32 -24.33
CA GLU A 124 10.08 20.67 -25.54
C GLU A 124 10.95 19.49 -25.99
N GLU A 125 12.26 19.67 -26.00
CA GLU A 125 13.26 18.68 -26.40
C GLU A 125 13.34 17.46 -25.48
N GLN A 126 12.79 17.53 -24.27
CA GLN A 126 12.80 16.46 -23.28
C GLN A 126 11.43 15.79 -23.10
N ARG A 127 10.39 16.24 -23.82
CA ARG A 127 9.02 15.73 -23.65
C ARG A 127 8.87 14.26 -24.02
N ASP A 128 9.46 13.82 -25.11
CA ASP A 128 9.41 12.42 -25.52
C ASP A 128 10.11 11.52 -24.53
N GLU A 129 11.27 11.93 -24.01
CA GLU A 129 11.98 11.20 -22.95
C GLU A 129 11.14 11.14 -21.66
N ALA A 130 10.57 12.29 -21.25
CA ALA A 130 9.73 12.37 -20.06
C ALA A 130 8.50 11.46 -20.16
N GLN A 131 7.85 11.42 -21.31
CA GLN A 131 6.69 10.58 -21.54
C GLN A 131 7.08 9.09 -21.54
N GLY A 132 8.14 8.71 -22.22
CA GLY A 132 8.62 7.32 -22.22
C GLY A 132 9.00 6.83 -20.81
N LEU A 133 9.64 7.70 -20.02
CA LEU A 133 9.98 7.39 -18.64
C LEU A 133 8.72 7.27 -17.76
N ALA A 134 7.72 8.13 -17.96
CA ALA A 134 6.46 8.06 -17.23
C ALA A 134 5.69 6.77 -17.53
N GLU A 135 5.66 6.33 -18.80
CA GLU A 135 5.06 5.05 -19.18
C GLU A 135 5.75 3.86 -18.50
N ASP A 136 7.10 3.85 -18.50
CA ASP A 136 7.87 2.82 -17.80
C ASP A 136 7.58 2.82 -16.28
N TYR A 137 7.44 3.99 -15.66
CA TYR A 137 7.11 4.12 -14.24
C TYR A 137 5.68 3.65 -13.93
N LEU A 138 4.70 3.98 -14.77
CA LEU A 138 3.32 3.47 -14.67
C LEU A 138 3.28 1.94 -14.76
N HIS A 139 4.06 1.36 -15.66
CA HIS A 139 4.16 -0.10 -15.79
C HIS A 139 4.79 -0.79 -14.58
N ARG A 140 5.72 -0.14 -13.89
CA ARG A 140 6.42 -0.72 -12.75
C ARG A 140 5.76 -0.41 -11.41
N TRP A 141 5.31 0.83 -11.21
CA TRP A 141 4.90 1.35 -9.90
C TRP A 141 3.55 2.07 -9.93
N GLY A 142 2.89 2.12 -11.07
CA GLY A 142 1.54 2.67 -11.19
C GLY A 142 0.51 1.83 -10.42
N ARG A 143 -0.61 2.43 -10.08
CA ARG A 143 -1.67 1.79 -9.28
C ARG A 143 -2.14 0.47 -9.87
N MET A 144 -2.28 0.40 -11.20
CA MET A 144 -2.69 -0.84 -11.87
C MET A 144 -1.60 -1.92 -11.76
N ALA A 145 -0.34 -1.56 -11.96
CA ALA A 145 0.78 -2.50 -11.84
C ALA A 145 0.89 -3.08 -10.41
N LEU A 146 0.77 -2.22 -9.40
CA LEU A 146 0.78 -2.64 -7.99
C LEU A 146 -0.43 -3.51 -7.64
N ALA A 147 -1.60 -3.22 -8.21
CA ALA A 147 -2.80 -4.04 -8.02
C ALA A 147 -2.66 -5.43 -8.64
N ILE A 148 -2.10 -5.54 -9.85
CA ILE A 148 -1.82 -6.82 -10.52
C ILE A 148 -0.81 -7.64 -9.70
N GLU A 149 0.25 -7.01 -9.20
CA GLU A 149 1.26 -7.66 -8.38
C GLU A 149 0.67 -8.17 -7.05
N ALA A 150 -0.17 -7.37 -6.39
CA ALA A 150 -0.88 -7.77 -5.18
C ALA A 150 -1.79 -8.98 -5.44
N ARG A 151 -2.53 -8.97 -6.55
CA ARG A 151 -3.38 -10.09 -6.97
C ARG A 151 -2.55 -11.35 -7.23
N ARG A 152 -1.44 -11.22 -7.96
CA ARG A 152 -0.55 -12.36 -8.24
C ARG A 152 0.00 -12.99 -6.97
N LYS A 153 0.38 -12.17 -5.98
CA LYS A 153 0.84 -12.66 -4.66
C LYS A 153 -0.28 -13.38 -3.91
N ALA A 154 -1.49 -12.84 -3.93
CA ALA A 154 -2.66 -13.47 -3.32
C ALA A 154 -2.97 -14.82 -3.97
N ASP A 155 -2.98 -14.90 -5.30
CA ASP A 155 -3.19 -16.15 -6.05
C ASP A 155 -2.11 -17.20 -5.76
N GLN A 156 -0.86 -16.77 -5.56
CA GLN A 156 0.24 -17.66 -5.17
C GLN A 156 0.07 -18.20 -3.75
N GLN A 157 -0.38 -17.37 -2.83
CA GLN A 157 -0.68 -17.80 -1.45
C GLN A 157 -1.84 -18.80 -1.42
N LEU A 158 -2.90 -18.57 -2.21
CA LEU A 158 -4.00 -19.53 -2.37
C LEU A 158 -3.53 -20.89 -2.88
N ARG A 159 -2.68 -20.94 -3.90
CA ARG A 159 -2.10 -22.19 -4.40
C ARG A 159 -1.32 -22.94 -3.33
N ASN A 160 -0.63 -22.23 -2.45
CA ASN A 160 0.10 -22.82 -1.34
C ASN A 160 -0.84 -23.32 -0.23
N CYS A 161 -2.08 -22.80 -0.15
CA CYS A 161 -3.10 -23.21 0.81
C CYS A 161 -3.94 -24.43 0.37
N THR A 162 -3.99 -24.75 -0.93
CA THR A 162 -4.88 -25.80 -1.49
C THR A 162 -4.54 -27.24 -1.04
N GLY A 163 -3.49 -27.46 -0.24
CA GLY A 163 -3.17 -28.74 0.40
C GLY A 163 -3.68 -28.89 1.83
N SER A 164 -4.30 -27.85 2.41
CA SER A 164 -4.78 -27.88 3.80
C SER A 164 -6.31 -27.97 3.87
N ARG A 165 -6.85 -28.66 4.89
CA ARG A 165 -8.30 -28.74 5.20
C ARG A 165 -8.94 -27.39 5.58
N LEU A 166 -8.33 -26.26 5.21
CA LEU A 166 -8.67 -24.88 5.57
C LEU A 166 -9.15 -24.05 4.36
N GLY A 167 -9.78 -24.67 3.35
CA GLY A 167 -10.20 -24.02 2.11
C GLY A 167 -10.98 -22.71 2.30
N THR A 168 -11.97 -22.68 3.20
CA THR A 168 -12.77 -21.50 3.53
C THR A 168 -11.95 -20.33 4.08
N ARG A 169 -10.87 -20.61 4.79
CA ARG A 169 -9.97 -19.59 5.35
C ARG A 169 -9.07 -18.94 4.32
N CYS A 170 -8.72 -19.67 3.27
CA CYS A 170 -7.91 -19.15 2.19
C CYS A 170 -8.70 -18.15 1.33
N ASP A 171 -10.00 -18.35 1.14
CA ASP A 171 -10.87 -17.42 0.40
C ASP A 171 -11.05 -16.08 1.15
N GLU A 172 -11.14 -16.11 2.49
CA GLU A 172 -11.20 -14.91 3.33
C GLU A 172 -9.89 -14.11 3.24
N VAL A 173 -8.73 -14.77 3.29
CA VAL A 173 -7.42 -14.12 3.15
C VAL A 173 -7.28 -13.48 1.76
N TYR A 174 -7.76 -14.14 0.71
CA TYR A 174 -7.79 -13.61 -0.64
C TYR A 174 -8.62 -12.33 -0.75
N ALA A 175 -9.84 -12.35 -0.22
CA ALA A 175 -10.73 -11.19 -0.23
C ALA A 175 -10.16 -9.98 0.53
N MET A 176 -9.43 -10.21 1.64
CA MET A 176 -8.81 -9.15 2.43
C MET A 176 -7.58 -8.51 1.76
N GLN A 177 -6.89 -9.21 0.87
CA GLN A 177 -5.68 -8.71 0.20
C GLN A 177 -5.97 -7.96 -1.10
N MET A 178 -7.21 -8.06 -1.62
CA MET A 178 -7.61 -7.32 -2.81
C MET A 178 -7.67 -5.82 -2.54
N PRO A 179 -7.12 -4.97 -3.41
CA PRO A 179 -7.34 -3.54 -3.37
C PRO A 179 -8.85 -3.23 -3.36
N ARG A 180 -9.27 -2.25 -2.57
CA ARG A 180 -10.69 -1.90 -2.36
C ARG A 180 -11.47 -1.68 -3.67
N PHE A 181 -10.84 -1.23 -4.72
CA PHE A 181 -11.51 -0.98 -5.99
C PHE A 181 -11.96 -2.26 -6.72
N TRP A 182 -11.36 -3.43 -6.41
CA TRP A 182 -11.80 -4.73 -6.89
C TRP A 182 -12.90 -5.37 -6.02
N GLN A 183 -13.10 -4.86 -4.79
CA GLN A 183 -14.12 -5.36 -3.88
C GLN A 183 -15.52 -4.80 -4.20
N VAL A 184 -15.62 -3.78 -5.06
CA VAL A 184 -16.87 -3.03 -5.32
C VAL A 184 -17.69 -3.63 -6.47
N ASN A 185 -17.18 -4.57 -7.29
CA ASN A 185 -17.92 -5.24 -8.36
C ASN A 185 -17.54 -6.72 -8.46
N PRO A 186 -18.24 -7.61 -7.75
CA PRO A 186 -18.38 -8.99 -8.20
C PRO A 186 -19.43 -8.98 -9.34
N GLY A 187 -18.95 -8.89 -10.61
CA GLY A 187 -19.78 -9.11 -11.79
C GLY A 187 -20.22 -10.56 -11.87
#